data_6d5acc492e5a9cf3a1dd0d236f8bea09
#
_entry.id   6d5acc492e5a9cf3a1dd0d236f8bea09
#
_cell.length_a   1.000
_cell.length_b   1.000
_cell.length_c   1.000
_cell.angle_alpha   90.00
_cell.angle_beta   90.00
_cell.angle_gamma   90.00
#
_symmetry.space_group_name_H-M   'P 1'
#
loop_
_entity.id
_entity.type
_entity.pdbx_description
1 polymer ?
#
loop_
_entity_poly.entity_id
_entity_poly.type
_entity_poly.pdbx_seq_one_letter_code
_entity_poly.pdbx_strand_id
1 'polypeptide(L)'
;MREIIYWILCAFLTVAIAIVSLRYVTNFWLLSFLYSFQLHLGVLFVAASLVILAVRRQIYGFVLLFVSLLLIAHGVIMLGEFSEGGRGTDRPPLFRLMSFNIAIDNWKNSTAITDMVIASNADVVNLLEAKPLAFHLQQLFKAYPYHIGCDTGKDTCDTLVLSKRPFLNQQVVSMGSLRKNRLVISSVDFGGETVNLVSAHLSKPYFDDFQMAELEDLAKTLGSIDGPVVLSGDFNSSSIAPSIQAFLRKQGLKTIVPEPATWPIAAGSLGIAIDHIFARAPLHLTSLKHLDDNLGSNHSGLIAEFVLDRDGETSPAK
;
A
#
# COMPACT_ATOMS: atom_id res chain seq x y z
N MET A 1 -5.75 16.74 44.43
CA MET A 1 -4.69 16.29 43.48
C MET A 1 -5.22 15.28 42.48
N ARG A 2 -5.76 14.10 42.88
CA ARG A 2 -6.27 13.07 41.95
C ARG A 2 -7.34 13.59 40.98
N GLU A 3 -8.23 14.48 41.44
CA GLU A 3 -9.31 15.05 40.62
C GLU A 3 -8.77 15.95 39.50
N ILE A 4 -7.80 16.80 39.82
CA ILE A 4 -7.17 17.68 38.82
C ILE A 4 -6.42 16.82 37.75
N ILE A 5 -5.67 15.84 38.21
CA ILE A 5 -4.95 14.91 37.30
C ILE A 5 -5.95 14.20 36.38
N TYR A 6 -7.06 13.68 36.94
CA TYR A 6 -8.10 13.03 36.14
C TYR A 6 -8.62 13.95 35.02
N TRP A 7 -9.01 15.18 35.33
CA TRP A 7 -9.58 16.10 34.36
C TRP A 7 -8.56 16.55 33.31
N ILE A 8 -7.29 16.71 33.68
CA ILE A 8 -6.20 17.01 32.74
C ILE A 8 -6.04 15.85 31.73
N LEU A 9 -5.94 14.62 32.22
CA LEU A 9 -5.81 13.45 31.35
C LEU A 9 -7.04 13.28 30.44
N CYS A 10 -8.24 13.48 30.99
CA CYS A 10 -9.47 13.44 30.16
C CYS A 10 -9.45 14.51 29.07
N ALA A 11 -9.04 15.75 29.37
CA ALA A 11 -8.98 16.82 28.37
C ALA A 11 -8.00 16.49 27.24
N PHE A 12 -6.79 16.01 27.56
CA PHE A 12 -5.80 15.60 26.56
C PHE A 12 -6.31 14.47 25.67
N LEU A 13 -6.88 13.42 26.27
CA LEU A 13 -7.39 12.28 25.51
C LEU A 13 -8.58 12.67 24.65
N THR A 14 -9.46 13.52 25.14
CA THR A 14 -10.60 14.05 24.37
C THR A 14 -10.14 14.79 23.12
N VAL A 15 -9.15 15.68 23.27
CA VAL A 15 -8.57 16.41 22.12
C VAL A 15 -7.94 15.45 21.13
N ALA A 16 -7.17 14.45 21.59
CA ALA A 16 -6.53 13.48 20.72
C ALA A 16 -7.58 12.65 19.95
N ILE A 17 -8.62 12.15 20.62
CA ILE A 17 -9.74 11.44 20.00
C ILE A 17 -10.45 12.35 18.99
N ALA A 18 -10.71 13.62 19.34
CA ALA A 18 -11.36 14.56 18.43
C ALA A 18 -10.54 14.78 17.15
N ILE A 19 -9.22 14.95 17.26
CA ILE A 19 -8.32 15.11 16.09
C ILE A 19 -8.42 13.88 15.16
N VAL A 20 -8.34 12.66 15.70
CA VAL A 20 -8.47 11.45 14.87
C VAL A 20 -9.87 11.34 14.29
N SER A 21 -10.90 11.76 15.02
CA SER A 21 -12.29 11.74 14.57
C SER A 21 -12.61 12.78 13.48
N LEU A 22 -11.75 13.77 13.25
CA LEU A 22 -11.91 14.71 12.14
C LEU A 22 -11.97 14.00 10.78
N ARG A 23 -11.43 12.78 10.66
CA ARG A 23 -11.55 11.95 9.44
C ARG A 23 -12.99 11.72 8.95
N TYR A 24 -13.97 11.81 9.85
CA TYR A 24 -15.39 11.62 9.53
C TYR A 24 -16.06 12.90 8.99
N VAL A 25 -15.38 14.04 9.11
CA VAL A 25 -15.92 15.37 8.77
C VAL A 25 -15.12 16.06 7.66
N THR A 26 -13.81 15.81 7.60
CA THR A 26 -12.92 16.44 6.64
C THR A 26 -11.80 15.50 6.20
N ASN A 27 -11.38 15.65 4.95
CA ASN A 27 -10.21 14.96 4.41
C ASN A 27 -9.02 15.94 4.33
N PHE A 28 -8.67 16.56 5.47
CA PHE A 28 -7.58 17.53 5.52
C PHE A 28 -6.23 16.83 5.36
N TRP A 29 -5.47 17.21 4.35
CA TRP A 29 -4.22 16.56 3.95
C TRP A 29 -3.21 16.41 5.09
N LEU A 30 -3.06 17.43 5.96
CA LEU A 30 -2.11 17.41 7.08
C LEU A 30 -2.37 16.25 8.07
N LEU A 31 -3.63 15.81 8.22
CA LEU A 31 -4.02 14.71 9.09
C LEU A 31 -4.04 13.35 8.37
N SER A 32 -3.85 13.32 7.07
CA SER A 32 -3.96 12.11 6.25
C SER A 32 -3.00 11.02 6.71
N PHE A 33 -1.77 11.38 7.06
CA PHE A 33 -0.79 10.44 7.61
C PHE A 33 -1.23 9.88 8.97
N LEU A 34 -1.80 10.72 9.84
CA LEU A 34 -2.30 10.31 11.15
C LEU A 34 -3.41 9.26 11.03
N TYR A 35 -4.25 9.38 10.02
CA TYR A 35 -5.35 8.44 9.79
C TYR A 35 -4.88 7.04 9.41
N SER A 36 -3.68 6.89 8.85
CA SER A 36 -3.05 5.59 8.60
C SER A 36 -2.75 4.81 9.88
N PHE A 37 -2.63 5.49 11.01
CA PHE A 37 -2.36 4.92 12.34
C PHE A 37 -3.62 4.76 13.21
N GLN A 38 -4.82 4.83 12.66
CA GLN A 38 -6.05 4.80 13.47
C GLN A 38 -6.10 3.61 14.43
N LEU A 39 -5.70 2.40 14.02
CA LEU A 39 -5.71 1.23 14.89
C LEU A 39 -4.71 1.37 16.05
N HIS A 40 -3.51 1.83 15.76
CA HIS A 40 -2.46 2.05 16.78
C HIS A 40 -2.90 3.11 17.79
N LEU A 41 -3.45 4.23 17.30
CA LEU A 41 -3.98 5.30 18.14
C LEU A 41 -5.17 4.83 18.96
N GLY A 42 -6.06 4.03 18.38
CA GLY A 42 -7.19 3.42 19.09
C GLY A 42 -6.71 2.57 20.28
N VAL A 43 -5.71 1.71 20.07
CA VAL A 43 -5.10 0.90 21.14
C VAL A 43 -4.46 1.79 22.20
N LEU A 44 -3.71 2.83 21.79
CA LEU A 44 -3.13 3.80 22.73
C LEU A 44 -4.21 4.53 23.53
N PHE A 45 -5.31 4.92 22.90
CA PHE A 45 -6.42 5.62 23.56
C PHE A 45 -7.16 4.70 24.54
N VAL A 46 -7.30 3.40 24.23
CA VAL A 46 -7.82 2.42 25.18
C VAL A 46 -6.91 2.33 26.41
N ALA A 47 -5.60 2.18 26.20
CA ALA A 47 -4.63 2.14 27.32
C ALA A 47 -4.68 3.42 28.16
N ALA A 48 -4.73 4.60 27.53
CA ALA A 48 -4.86 5.87 28.22
C ALA A 48 -6.19 5.98 29.01
N SER A 49 -7.30 5.49 28.45
CA SER A 49 -8.61 5.47 29.13
C SER A 49 -8.58 4.57 30.37
N LEU A 50 -7.89 3.43 30.30
CA LEU A 50 -7.73 2.52 31.46
C LEU A 50 -6.90 3.18 32.56
N VAL A 51 -5.85 3.93 32.21
CA VAL A 51 -5.06 4.74 33.17
C VAL A 51 -5.94 5.80 33.84
N ILE A 52 -6.75 6.53 33.06
CA ILE A 52 -7.70 7.52 33.57
C ILE A 52 -8.66 6.88 34.59
N LEU A 53 -9.22 5.71 34.26
CA LEU A 53 -10.12 4.97 35.13
C LEU A 53 -9.42 4.43 36.40
N ALA A 54 -8.14 4.12 36.34
CA ALA A 54 -7.34 3.73 37.50
C ALA A 54 -7.10 4.93 38.45
N VAL A 55 -6.94 6.16 37.92
CA VAL A 55 -6.85 7.36 38.71
C VAL A 55 -8.17 7.68 39.42
N ARG A 56 -9.28 7.62 38.66
CA ARG A 56 -10.62 7.86 39.21
C ARG A 56 -11.71 7.24 38.33
N ARG A 57 -12.53 6.38 38.90
CA ARG A 57 -13.66 5.72 38.21
C ARG A 57 -14.85 6.67 38.11
N GLN A 58 -14.92 7.39 36.99
CA GLN A 58 -16.05 8.27 36.65
C GLN A 58 -16.60 7.92 35.27
N ILE A 59 -17.87 8.27 35.06
CA ILE A 59 -18.61 7.96 33.83
C ILE A 59 -17.90 8.47 32.55
N TYR A 60 -17.28 9.64 32.63
CA TYR A 60 -16.58 10.24 31.51
C TYR A 60 -15.36 9.40 31.06
N GLY A 61 -14.62 8.78 31.99
CA GLY A 61 -13.54 7.84 31.66
C GLY A 61 -14.06 6.61 30.90
N PHE A 62 -15.24 6.09 31.25
CA PHE A 62 -15.88 5.00 30.52
C PHE A 62 -16.36 5.44 29.13
N VAL A 63 -16.85 6.67 28.97
CA VAL A 63 -17.19 7.23 27.65
C VAL A 63 -15.95 7.29 26.74
N LEU A 64 -14.81 7.77 27.25
CA LEU A 64 -13.56 7.81 26.49
C LEU A 64 -13.09 6.41 26.09
N LEU A 65 -13.17 5.43 27.01
CA LEU A 65 -12.87 4.03 26.69
C LEU A 65 -13.78 3.49 25.60
N PHE A 66 -15.09 3.72 25.70
CA PHE A 66 -16.06 3.26 24.70
C PHE A 66 -15.79 3.87 23.32
N VAL A 67 -15.55 5.17 23.23
CA VAL A 67 -15.21 5.83 21.96
C VAL A 67 -13.90 5.30 21.39
N SER A 68 -12.89 5.04 22.23
CA SER A 68 -11.62 4.44 21.79
C SER A 68 -11.82 3.04 21.19
N LEU A 69 -12.68 2.21 21.81
CA LEU A 69 -13.05 0.89 21.28
C LEU A 69 -13.81 0.99 19.95
N LEU A 70 -14.70 1.99 19.80
CA LEU A 70 -15.37 2.23 18.51
C LEU A 70 -14.39 2.62 17.40
N LEU A 71 -13.34 3.41 17.70
CA LEU A 71 -12.30 3.74 16.73
C LEU A 71 -11.53 2.50 16.25
N ILE A 72 -11.23 1.56 17.17
CA ILE A 72 -10.60 0.27 16.81
C ILE A 72 -11.56 -0.56 15.94
N ALA A 73 -12.81 -0.74 16.41
CA ALA A 73 -13.79 -1.54 15.70
C ALA A 73 -14.01 -1.01 14.27
N HIS A 74 -14.15 0.30 14.12
CA HIS A 74 -14.28 0.92 12.80
C HIS A 74 -13.02 0.72 11.95
N GLY A 75 -11.81 0.83 12.52
CA GLY A 75 -10.55 0.55 11.81
C GLY A 75 -10.48 -0.88 11.27
N VAL A 76 -10.91 -1.86 12.08
CA VAL A 76 -10.96 -3.29 11.66
C VAL A 76 -11.99 -3.49 10.55
N ILE A 77 -13.18 -2.87 10.65
CA ILE A 77 -14.21 -2.94 9.59
C ILE A 77 -13.66 -2.36 8.28
N MET A 78 -12.97 -1.22 8.34
CA MET A 78 -12.38 -0.59 7.15
C MET A 78 -11.34 -1.48 6.48
N LEU A 79 -10.46 -2.15 7.24
CA LEU A 79 -9.52 -3.11 6.67
C LEU A 79 -10.26 -4.25 5.96
N GLY A 80 -11.31 -4.79 6.58
CA GLY A 80 -12.10 -5.88 6.00
C GLY A 80 -12.82 -5.50 4.69
N GLU A 81 -13.11 -4.23 4.46
CA GLU A 81 -13.85 -3.75 3.28
C GLU A 81 -13.14 -4.11 1.96
N PHE A 82 -11.81 -4.09 1.95
CA PHE A 82 -11.01 -4.35 0.75
C PHE A 82 -10.45 -5.76 0.70
N SER A 83 -10.85 -6.62 1.65
CA SER A 83 -10.45 -8.03 1.67
C SER A 83 -11.17 -8.82 0.59
N GLU A 84 -10.43 -9.60 -0.18
CA GLU A 84 -11.02 -10.62 -1.05
C GLU A 84 -11.27 -11.96 -0.34
N GLY A 85 -10.85 -12.07 0.94
CA GLY A 85 -10.76 -13.35 1.64
C GLY A 85 -9.83 -14.29 0.87
N GLY A 86 -8.71 -14.70 1.45
CA GLY A 86 -7.75 -15.57 0.74
C GLY A 86 -8.48 -16.76 0.11
N ARG A 87 -8.72 -16.68 -1.17
CA ARG A 87 -9.23 -17.80 -1.96
C ARG A 87 -8.07 -18.75 -2.15
N GLY A 88 -7.92 -19.70 -1.20
CA GLY A 88 -7.05 -20.84 -1.44
C GLY A 88 -7.57 -21.56 -2.67
N THR A 89 -6.88 -21.39 -3.77
CA THR A 89 -7.19 -22.16 -4.99
C THR A 89 -6.12 -23.22 -5.11
N ASP A 90 -6.53 -24.46 -5.39
CA ASP A 90 -5.60 -25.56 -5.78
C ASP A 90 -4.99 -25.32 -7.18
N ARG A 91 -5.28 -24.17 -7.78
CA ARG A 91 -4.79 -23.79 -9.11
C ARG A 91 -3.40 -23.15 -9.00
N PRO A 92 -2.51 -23.45 -9.95
CA PRO A 92 -1.27 -22.70 -10.06
C PRO A 92 -1.55 -21.24 -10.35
N PRO A 93 -0.76 -20.31 -9.81
CA PRO A 93 -0.92 -18.90 -10.08
C PRO A 93 -0.76 -18.60 -11.57
N LEU A 94 -1.55 -17.65 -12.07
CA LEU A 94 -1.44 -17.16 -13.44
C LEU A 94 -0.09 -16.46 -13.65
N PHE A 95 0.34 -15.66 -12.65
CA PHE A 95 1.64 -15.01 -12.59
C PHE A 95 1.97 -14.57 -11.16
N ARG A 96 3.24 -14.20 -10.96
CA ARG A 96 3.78 -13.64 -9.73
C ARG A 96 4.30 -12.23 -9.98
N LEU A 97 3.97 -11.29 -9.08
CA LEU A 97 4.45 -9.92 -9.11
C LEU A 97 5.20 -9.60 -7.81
N MET A 98 6.39 -9.03 -7.95
CA MET A 98 7.16 -8.45 -6.87
C MET A 98 7.04 -6.92 -6.93
N SER A 99 6.84 -6.25 -5.79
CA SER A 99 6.86 -4.78 -5.67
C SER A 99 7.74 -4.36 -4.50
N PHE A 100 8.70 -3.46 -4.74
CA PHE A 100 9.65 -3.07 -3.71
C PHE A 100 10.15 -1.64 -3.89
N ASN A 101 9.92 -0.78 -2.89
CA ASN A 101 10.62 0.49 -2.75
C ASN A 101 11.99 0.23 -2.12
N ILE A 102 13.05 0.37 -2.90
CA ILE A 102 14.41 0.00 -2.49
C ILE A 102 15.17 1.10 -1.73
N ALA A 103 14.55 2.26 -1.55
CA ALA A 103 15.13 3.52 -1.05
C ALA A 103 16.22 4.13 -1.97
N ILE A 104 16.03 5.40 -2.32
CA ILE A 104 16.80 6.11 -3.35
C ILE A 104 18.31 6.25 -3.06
N ASP A 105 18.69 6.13 -1.80
CA ASP A 105 20.08 6.24 -1.30
C ASP A 105 20.71 4.88 -0.98
N ASN A 106 20.04 3.78 -1.28
CA ASN A 106 20.47 2.41 -0.93
C ASN A 106 21.51 1.81 -1.89
N TRP A 107 22.50 2.60 -2.27
CA TRP A 107 23.57 2.21 -3.19
C TRP A 107 24.40 1.03 -2.70
N LYS A 108 24.63 0.96 -1.38
CA LYS A 108 25.46 -0.07 -0.75
C LYS A 108 24.93 -1.48 -1.00
N ASN A 109 23.63 -1.64 -1.08
CA ASN A 109 22.97 -2.94 -1.18
C ASN A 109 22.48 -3.23 -2.62
N SER A 110 22.81 -2.38 -3.60
CA SER A 110 22.31 -2.50 -4.98
C SER A 110 22.60 -3.86 -5.62
N THR A 111 23.76 -4.46 -5.37
CA THR A 111 24.12 -5.81 -5.85
C THR A 111 23.20 -6.86 -5.22
N ALA A 112 23.07 -6.87 -3.88
CA ALA A 112 22.23 -7.83 -3.18
C ALA A 112 20.74 -7.70 -3.58
N ILE A 113 20.27 -6.47 -3.78
CA ILE A 113 18.91 -6.22 -4.29
C ILE A 113 18.74 -6.79 -5.70
N THR A 114 19.73 -6.58 -6.58
CA THR A 114 19.71 -7.14 -7.94
C THR A 114 19.62 -8.66 -7.92
N ASP A 115 20.45 -9.31 -7.10
CA ASP A 115 20.48 -10.76 -6.96
C ASP A 115 19.16 -11.29 -6.39
N MET A 116 18.58 -10.63 -5.38
CA MET A 116 17.27 -10.97 -4.82
C MET A 116 16.16 -10.83 -5.87
N VAL A 117 16.14 -9.76 -6.65
CA VAL A 117 15.17 -9.55 -7.74
C VAL A 117 15.23 -10.71 -8.73
N ILE A 118 16.42 -11.11 -9.16
CA ILE A 118 16.60 -12.23 -10.09
C ILE A 118 16.19 -13.55 -9.44
N ALA A 119 16.60 -13.80 -8.21
CA ALA A 119 16.29 -15.00 -7.45
C ALA A 119 14.80 -15.14 -7.11
N SER A 120 14.05 -14.03 -7.00
CA SER A 120 12.60 -14.03 -6.73
C SER A 120 11.81 -14.81 -7.76
N ASN A 121 12.35 -14.91 -8.96
CA ASN A 121 11.73 -15.56 -10.13
C ASN A 121 10.30 -15.06 -10.42
N ALA A 122 9.95 -13.84 -9.99
CA ALA A 122 8.68 -13.22 -10.32
C ALA A 122 8.55 -13.03 -11.84
N ASP A 123 7.33 -13.05 -12.36
CA ASP A 123 7.06 -12.81 -13.79
C ASP A 123 7.16 -11.33 -14.12
N VAL A 124 6.74 -10.50 -13.17
CA VAL A 124 6.79 -9.04 -13.21
C VAL A 124 7.41 -8.51 -11.93
N VAL A 125 8.25 -7.49 -12.05
CA VAL A 125 8.88 -6.80 -10.90
C VAL A 125 8.64 -5.30 -11.04
N ASN A 126 8.14 -4.69 -9.97
CA ASN A 126 7.97 -3.26 -9.82
C ASN A 126 8.96 -2.75 -8.77
N LEU A 127 9.93 -1.95 -9.17
CA LEU A 127 10.93 -1.35 -8.29
C LEU A 127 10.72 0.17 -8.24
N LEU A 128 10.64 0.70 -7.03
CA LEU A 128 10.49 2.12 -6.77
C LEU A 128 11.78 2.66 -6.16
N GLU A 129 12.04 3.94 -6.38
CA GLU A 129 13.30 4.59 -6.01
C GLU A 129 14.53 3.86 -6.58
N ALA A 130 14.37 3.32 -7.81
CA ALA A 130 15.28 2.36 -8.43
C ALA A 130 16.64 2.91 -8.87
N LYS A 131 16.93 4.20 -8.62
CA LYS A 131 18.19 4.86 -8.98
C LYS A 131 19.46 4.10 -8.55
N PRO A 132 19.55 3.47 -7.36
CA PRO A 132 20.70 2.68 -6.94
C PRO A 132 21.05 1.51 -7.86
N LEU A 133 20.11 1.04 -8.68
CA LEU A 133 20.32 -0.08 -9.60
C LEU A 133 20.89 0.34 -10.95
N ALA A 134 21.22 1.62 -11.17
CA ALA A 134 21.68 2.14 -12.45
C ALA A 134 22.89 1.37 -13.05
N PHE A 135 23.81 0.89 -12.20
CA PHE A 135 24.96 0.09 -12.63
C PHE A 135 24.66 -1.40 -12.82
N HIS A 136 23.47 -1.86 -12.43
CA HIS A 136 23.04 -3.26 -12.51
C HIS A 136 21.95 -3.50 -13.57
N LEU A 137 21.53 -2.45 -14.30
CA LEU A 137 20.45 -2.55 -15.29
C LEU A 137 20.71 -3.63 -16.35
N GLN A 138 21.96 -3.76 -16.84
CA GLN A 138 22.29 -4.80 -17.82
C GLN A 138 22.08 -6.22 -17.27
N GLN A 139 22.41 -6.45 -15.99
CA GLN A 139 22.19 -7.74 -15.34
C GLN A 139 20.68 -8.01 -15.18
N LEU A 140 19.92 -7.03 -14.75
CA LEU A 140 18.46 -7.11 -14.63
C LEU A 140 17.80 -7.36 -15.99
N PHE A 141 18.21 -6.63 -17.04
CA PHE A 141 17.63 -6.76 -18.40
C PHE A 141 17.96 -8.10 -19.06
N LYS A 142 19.04 -8.75 -18.64
CA LYS A 142 19.33 -10.12 -19.07
C LYS A 142 18.34 -11.13 -18.48
N ALA A 143 17.91 -10.92 -17.23
CA ALA A 143 16.94 -11.78 -16.56
C ALA A 143 15.49 -11.43 -16.93
N TYR A 144 15.24 -10.14 -17.18
CA TYR A 144 13.95 -9.56 -17.55
C TYR A 144 14.11 -8.77 -18.85
N PRO A 145 13.93 -9.42 -20.01
CA PRO A 145 14.20 -8.79 -21.31
C PRO A 145 13.33 -7.58 -21.64
N TYR A 146 12.17 -7.47 -20.98
CA TYR A 146 11.23 -6.38 -21.20
C TYR A 146 11.21 -5.48 -19.97
N HIS A 147 11.40 -4.18 -20.18
CA HIS A 147 11.50 -3.19 -19.09
C HIS A 147 10.93 -1.85 -19.51
N ILE A 148 10.45 -1.09 -18.51
CA ILE A 148 9.92 0.26 -18.66
C ILE A 148 10.42 1.10 -17.49
N GLY A 149 10.72 2.37 -17.73
CA GLY A 149 11.20 3.30 -16.71
C GLY A 149 12.66 3.64 -16.90
N CYS A 150 13.50 3.34 -15.98
CA CYS A 150 14.92 3.71 -15.93
C CYS A 150 15.68 3.46 -17.25
N ASP A 151 15.55 4.37 -18.22
CA ASP A 151 16.36 4.32 -19.44
C ASP A 151 17.80 4.68 -19.11
N THR A 152 18.74 3.94 -19.70
CA THR A 152 20.16 4.25 -19.61
C THR A 152 20.42 5.69 -20.05
N GLY A 153 20.97 6.50 -19.15
CA GLY A 153 21.37 7.90 -19.43
C GLY A 153 20.34 8.97 -19.08
N LYS A 154 19.21 8.64 -18.47
CA LYS A 154 18.27 9.64 -17.91
C LYS A 154 18.41 9.73 -16.39
N ASP A 155 18.48 10.96 -15.86
CA ASP A 155 18.64 11.25 -14.43
C ASP A 155 17.44 10.86 -13.55
N THR A 156 16.33 10.41 -14.16
CA THR A 156 15.08 10.14 -13.49
C THR A 156 14.75 8.64 -13.53
N CYS A 157 15.38 7.88 -12.64
CA CYS A 157 15.05 6.49 -12.40
C CYS A 157 14.33 6.39 -11.04
N ASP A 158 13.04 6.69 -11.01
CA ASP A 158 12.22 6.46 -9.81
C ASP A 158 11.54 5.08 -9.91
N THR A 159 10.77 4.84 -10.96
CA THR A 159 10.02 3.60 -11.15
C THR A 159 10.62 2.78 -12.28
N LEU A 160 10.93 1.51 -11.99
CA LEU A 160 11.40 0.51 -12.95
C LEU A 160 10.48 -0.71 -12.92
N VAL A 161 9.81 -0.99 -14.03
CA VAL A 161 9.01 -2.19 -14.21
C VAL A 161 9.75 -3.16 -15.11
N LEU A 162 9.93 -4.39 -14.65
CA LEU A 162 10.60 -5.48 -15.35
C LEU A 162 9.61 -6.59 -15.64
N SER A 163 9.73 -7.25 -16.80
CA SER A 163 8.89 -8.38 -17.18
C SER A 163 9.68 -9.45 -17.91
N LYS A 164 9.33 -10.73 -17.68
CA LYS A 164 9.78 -11.86 -18.48
C LYS A 164 9.04 -12.01 -19.79
N ARG A 165 7.88 -11.34 -19.92
CA ARG A 165 7.01 -11.37 -21.09
C ARG A 165 6.95 -10.01 -21.77
N PRO A 166 6.71 -9.96 -23.10
CA PRO A 166 6.61 -8.69 -23.81
C PRO A 166 5.44 -7.85 -23.31
N PHE A 167 5.65 -6.54 -23.26
CA PHE A 167 4.57 -5.59 -23.05
C PHE A 167 3.78 -5.41 -24.35
N LEU A 168 2.46 -5.53 -24.27
CA LEU A 168 1.54 -5.22 -25.37
C LEU A 168 1.37 -3.71 -25.52
N ASN A 169 1.28 -3.00 -24.39
CA ASN A 169 1.24 -1.55 -24.28
C ASN A 169 2.15 -1.10 -23.15
N GLN A 170 2.69 0.11 -23.27
CA GLN A 170 3.50 0.71 -22.20
C GLN A 170 3.45 2.22 -22.24
N GLN A 171 3.34 2.84 -21.08
CA GLN A 171 3.32 4.29 -20.94
C GLN A 171 3.92 4.69 -19.59
N VAL A 172 4.71 5.77 -19.59
CA VAL A 172 5.19 6.43 -18.37
C VAL A 172 4.53 7.79 -18.27
N VAL A 173 3.87 8.03 -17.14
CA VAL A 173 3.02 9.22 -16.92
C VAL A 173 3.49 9.96 -15.67
N SER A 174 3.35 11.27 -15.68
CA SER A 174 3.52 12.10 -14.50
C SER A 174 2.16 12.37 -13.87
N MET A 175 2.03 12.07 -12.59
CA MET A 175 0.87 12.42 -11.78
C MET A 175 1.13 13.76 -11.10
N GLY A 176 0.17 14.68 -11.18
CA GLY A 176 0.31 16.02 -10.61
C GLY A 176 1.48 16.82 -11.20
N SER A 177 1.89 17.87 -10.48
CA SER A 177 2.93 18.82 -10.91
C SER A 177 4.28 18.63 -10.23
N LEU A 178 4.30 17.97 -9.06
CA LEU A 178 5.47 17.93 -8.19
C LEU A 178 6.54 16.93 -8.65
N ARG A 179 6.12 15.72 -9.02
CA ARG A 179 7.04 14.63 -9.34
C ARG A 179 6.69 13.99 -10.67
N LYS A 180 7.71 13.81 -11.51
CA LYS A 180 7.54 13.29 -12.87
C LYS A 180 7.82 11.79 -12.93
N ASN A 181 7.16 11.12 -13.89
CA ASN A 181 7.44 9.73 -14.30
C ASN A 181 7.30 8.70 -13.17
N ARG A 182 6.31 8.89 -12.26
CA ARG A 182 6.05 8.02 -11.13
C ARG A 182 4.82 7.10 -11.31
N LEU A 183 4.24 7.11 -12.50
CA LEU A 183 3.18 6.21 -12.90
C LEU A 183 3.62 5.47 -14.16
N VAL A 184 3.72 4.15 -14.08
CA VAL A 184 3.97 3.27 -15.22
C VAL A 184 2.72 2.43 -15.45
N ILE A 185 2.23 2.44 -16.70
CA ILE A 185 1.09 1.66 -17.15
C ILE A 185 1.60 0.72 -18.22
N SER A 186 1.28 -0.56 -18.09
CA SER A 186 1.63 -1.56 -19.09
C SER A 186 0.58 -2.65 -19.14
N SER A 187 0.58 -3.45 -20.20
CA SER A 187 -0.22 -4.66 -20.28
C SER A 187 0.63 -5.83 -20.76
N VAL A 188 0.37 -7.02 -20.24
CA VAL A 188 1.09 -8.25 -20.52
C VAL A 188 0.09 -9.38 -20.77
N ASP A 189 0.39 -10.23 -21.74
CA ASP A 189 -0.35 -11.47 -21.97
C ASP A 189 0.19 -12.61 -21.10
N PHE A 190 -0.67 -13.18 -20.28
CA PHE A 190 -0.39 -14.35 -19.45
C PHE A 190 -1.17 -15.59 -19.96
N GLY A 191 -0.79 -16.06 -21.15
CA GLY A 191 -1.37 -17.27 -21.74
C GLY A 191 -2.76 -17.06 -22.35
N GLY A 192 -2.96 -15.94 -23.04
CA GLY A 192 -4.21 -15.52 -23.65
C GLY A 192 -5.03 -14.55 -22.81
N GLU A 193 -4.60 -14.30 -21.57
CA GLU A 193 -5.25 -13.37 -20.64
C GLU A 193 -4.44 -12.08 -20.54
N THR A 194 -4.95 -11.00 -21.07
CA THR A 194 -4.30 -9.68 -20.97
C THR A 194 -4.56 -9.06 -19.60
N VAL A 195 -3.49 -8.77 -18.84
CA VAL A 195 -3.54 -8.11 -17.55
C VAL A 195 -2.89 -6.74 -17.67
N ASN A 196 -3.58 -5.72 -17.17
CA ASN A 196 -3.05 -4.36 -17.07
C ASN A 196 -2.29 -4.21 -15.76
N LEU A 197 -1.05 -3.80 -15.85
CA LEU A 197 -0.13 -3.59 -14.73
C LEU A 197 0.09 -2.10 -14.56
N VAL A 198 -0.27 -1.58 -13.38
CA VAL A 198 -0.11 -0.17 -13.03
C VAL A 198 0.81 -0.07 -11.81
N SER A 199 1.92 0.62 -11.98
CA SER A 199 2.89 0.89 -10.93
C SER A 199 2.84 2.36 -10.57
N ALA A 200 2.58 2.69 -9.30
CA ALA A 200 2.44 4.06 -8.83
C ALA A 200 3.29 4.33 -7.60
N HIS A 201 3.98 5.47 -7.59
CA HIS A 201 4.68 5.97 -6.42
C HIS A 201 4.13 7.35 -6.06
N LEU A 202 3.26 7.40 -5.05
CA LEU A 202 2.59 8.62 -4.63
C LEU A 202 3.46 9.48 -3.71
N SER A 203 3.17 10.76 -3.68
CA SER A 203 3.80 11.70 -2.75
C SER A 203 3.37 11.41 -1.31
N LYS A 204 4.19 11.84 -0.36
CA LYS A 204 3.88 11.71 1.08
C LYS A 204 2.67 12.57 1.42
N PRO A 205 1.69 12.05 2.20
CA PRO A 205 0.41 12.70 2.41
C PRO A 205 0.46 13.96 3.29
N TYR A 206 1.61 14.24 3.91
CA TYR A 206 1.80 15.38 4.80
C TYR A 206 2.57 16.55 4.14
N PHE A 207 2.81 16.48 2.83
CA PHE A 207 3.38 17.56 2.04
C PHE A 207 2.30 18.16 1.14
N ASP A 208 1.47 19.02 1.72
CA ASP A 208 0.37 19.65 1.01
C ASP A 208 -0.67 18.64 0.45
N ASP A 209 -1.48 19.02 -0.51
CA ASP A 209 -2.52 18.19 -1.13
C ASP A 209 -2.02 17.37 -2.34
N PHE A 210 -0.72 17.32 -2.59
CA PHE A 210 -0.14 16.64 -3.76
C PHE A 210 -0.59 15.20 -3.91
N GLN A 211 -0.61 14.42 -2.82
CA GLN A 211 -1.06 13.02 -2.89
C GLN A 211 -2.53 12.92 -3.33
N MET A 212 -3.38 13.85 -2.89
CA MET A 212 -4.80 13.85 -3.28
C MET A 212 -4.96 14.12 -4.78
N ALA A 213 -4.20 15.08 -5.33
CA ALA A 213 -4.19 15.36 -6.76
C ALA A 213 -3.65 14.17 -7.57
N GLU A 214 -2.58 13.52 -7.09
CA GLU A 214 -2.03 12.30 -7.71
C GLU A 214 -3.03 11.14 -7.70
N LEU A 215 -3.79 10.95 -6.62
CA LEU A 215 -4.86 9.95 -6.54
C LEU A 215 -6.00 10.25 -7.51
N GLU A 216 -6.33 11.51 -7.75
CA GLU A 216 -7.34 11.89 -8.75
C GLU A 216 -6.87 11.56 -10.16
N ASP A 217 -5.61 11.85 -10.49
CA ASP A 217 -5.04 11.53 -11.80
C ASP A 217 -4.90 10.01 -12.01
N LEU A 218 -4.48 9.28 -10.97
CA LEU A 218 -4.47 7.83 -10.98
C LEU A 218 -5.87 7.24 -11.16
N ALA A 219 -6.88 7.83 -10.50
CA ALA A 219 -8.27 7.38 -10.62
C ALA A 219 -8.84 7.61 -12.02
N LYS A 220 -8.51 8.73 -12.68
CA LYS A 220 -8.86 8.99 -14.08
C LYS A 220 -8.22 7.96 -15.00
N THR A 221 -6.93 7.69 -14.79
CA THR A 221 -6.18 6.71 -15.56
C THR A 221 -6.79 5.31 -15.44
N LEU A 222 -7.01 4.83 -14.21
CA LEU A 222 -7.60 3.51 -13.97
C LEU A 222 -9.04 3.40 -14.48
N GLY A 223 -9.78 4.49 -14.47
CA GLY A 223 -11.14 4.56 -15.01
C GLY A 223 -11.21 4.41 -16.54
N SER A 224 -10.10 4.62 -17.25
CA SER A 224 -9.99 4.42 -18.71
C SER A 224 -9.43 3.04 -19.09
N ILE A 225 -9.08 2.20 -18.12
CA ILE A 225 -8.52 0.86 -18.36
C ILE A 225 -9.61 -0.18 -18.16
N ASP A 226 -9.94 -0.90 -19.22
CA ASP A 226 -10.84 -2.04 -19.19
C ASP A 226 -10.13 -3.34 -18.82
N GLY A 227 -10.88 -4.29 -18.24
CA GLY A 227 -10.40 -5.64 -17.94
C GLY A 227 -9.61 -5.76 -16.63
N PRO A 228 -8.87 -6.89 -16.48
CA PRO A 228 -8.09 -7.18 -15.27
C PRO A 228 -7.00 -6.14 -15.03
N VAL A 229 -6.88 -5.66 -13.79
CA VAL A 229 -5.87 -4.67 -13.39
C VAL A 229 -5.17 -5.14 -12.12
N VAL A 230 -3.84 -5.00 -12.10
CA VAL A 230 -3.03 -4.94 -10.87
C VAL A 230 -2.54 -3.52 -10.69
N LEU A 231 -2.75 -2.96 -9.50
CA LEU A 231 -2.15 -1.72 -9.07
C LEU A 231 -1.17 -2.02 -7.94
N SER A 232 0.10 -1.66 -8.11
CA SER A 232 1.15 -1.88 -7.13
C SER A 232 2.01 -0.65 -6.91
N GLY A 233 2.60 -0.52 -5.72
CA GLY A 233 3.58 0.53 -5.45
C GLY A 233 3.49 1.13 -4.07
N ASP A 234 4.21 2.24 -3.86
CA ASP A 234 4.26 2.99 -2.62
C ASP A 234 3.22 4.12 -2.64
N PHE A 235 2.23 3.98 -1.78
CA PHE A 235 1.16 4.96 -1.61
C PHE A 235 1.46 5.96 -0.48
N ASN A 236 2.54 5.75 0.28
CA ASN A 236 2.89 6.55 1.44
C ASN A 236 1.74 6.72 2.46
N SER A 237 0.72 5.88 2.39
CA SER A 237 -0.48 5.89 3.23
C SER A 237 -1.07 4.49 3.31
N SER A 238 -1.65 4.15 4.46
CA SER A 238 -2.36 2.89 4.65
C SER A 238 -3.70 2.85 3.91
N SER A 239 -4.16 1.66 3.55
CA SER A 239 -5.47 1.40 2.93
C SER A 239 -6.66 1.91 3.75
N ILE A 240 -6.49 2.15 5.07
CA ILE A 240 -7.53 2.77 5.91
C ILE A 240 -7.52 4.30 5.91
N ALA A 241 -6.57 4.98 5.25
CA ALA A 241 -6.61 6.44 5.10
C ALA A 241 -7.81 6.86 4.23
N PRO A 242 -8.57 7.92 4.59
CA PRO A 242 -9.83 8.25 3.92
C PRO A 242 -9.73 8.44 2.41
N SER A 243 -8.66 9.10 1.94
CA SER A 243 -8.40 9.31 0.51
C SER A 243 -8.15 7.99 -0.23
N ILE A 244 -7.36 7.09 0.38
CA ILE A 244 -7.06 5.78 -0.20
C ILE A 244 -8.33 4.91 -0.20
N GLN A 245 -9.11 4.88 0.89
CA GLN A 245 -10.37 4.14 0.92
C GLN A 245 -11.35 4.59 -0.18
N ALA A 246 -11.55 5.90 -0.32
CA ALA A 246 -12.42 6.45 -1.35
C ALA A 246 -11.96 6.05 -2.76
N PHE A 247 -10.64 6.09 -2.99
CA PHE A 247 -10.02 5.67 -4.23
C PHE A 247 -10.23 4.17 -4.50
N LEU A 248 -9.90 3.30 -3.55
CA LEU A 248 -10.04 1.83 -3.69
C LEU A 248 -11.50 1.43 -3.97
N ARG A 249 -12.44 2.04 -3.24
CA ARG A 249 -13.89 1.80 -3.42
C ARG A 249 -14.35 2.21 -4.83
N LYS A 250 -13.92 3.39 -5.29
CA LYS A 250 -14.28 3.90 -6.62
C LYS A 250 -13.71 3.04 -7.74
N GLN A 251 -12.52 2.48 -7.55
CA GLN A 251 -11.83 1.68 -8.59
C GLN A 251 -12.14 0.17 -8.50
N GLY A 252 -12.92 -0.28 -7.50
CA GLY A 252 -13.21 -1.70 -7.31
C GLY A 252 -11.99 -2.55 -6.97
N LEU A 253 -10.97 -1.95 -6.36
CA LEU A 253 -9.71 -2.59 -6.04
C LEU A 253 -9.77 -3.34 -4.71
N LYS A 254 -9.18 -4.53 -4.67
CA LYS A 254 -9.14 -5.44 -3.51
C LYS A 254 -7.72 -5.94 -3.26
N THR A 255 -7.49 -6.45 -2.04
CA THR A 255 -6.21 -7.06 -1.63
C THR A 255 -6.45 -8.16 -0.59
N ILE A 256 -5.40 -8.84 -0.16
CA ILE A 256 -5.45 -9.79 0.96
C ILE A 256 -5.29 -9.02 2.28
N VAL A 257 -6.15 -9.32 3.24
CA VAL A 257 -6.13 -8.72 4.59
C VAL A 257 -5.90 -9.81 5.64
N PRO A 258 -5.01 -9.59 6.63
CA PRO A 258 -4.26 -8.34 6.84
C PRO A 258 -3.15 -8.12 5.80
N GLU A 259 -3.01 -6.88 5.34
CA GLU A 259 -1.87 -6.51 4.50
C GLU A 259 -0.57 -6.62 5.33
N PRO A 260 0.52 -7.12 4.75
CA PRO A 260 1.83 -7.11 5.41
C PRO A 260 2.28 -5.68 5.71
N ALA A 261 2.76 -5.41 6.93
CA ALA A 261 3.26 -4.09 7.31
C ALA A 261 4.58 -3.80 6.58
N THR A 262 4.65 -2.76 5.78
CA THR A 262 5.84 -2.45 4.97
C THR A 262 6.70 -1.33 5.56
N TRP A 263 6.17 -0.51 6.49
CA TRP A 263 6.86 0.64 7.06
C TRP A 263 6.36 0.96 8.48
N PRO A 264 7.20 1.48 9.39
CA PRO A 264 8.66 1.45 9.33
C PRO A 264 9.21 0.07 9.66
N ILE A 265 10.31 -0.32 9.04
CA ILE A 265 10.97 -1.63 9.25
C ILE A 265 11.25 -1.90 10.73
N ALA A 266 11.69 -0.89 11.48
CA ALA A 266 12.01 -1.01 12.90
C ALA A 266 10.80 -1.43 13.78
N ALA A 267 9.58 -1.21 13.33
CA ALA A 267 8.36 -1.61 14.03
C ALA A 267 7.94 -3.08 13.75
N GLY A 268 8.53 -3.71 12.74
CA GLY A 268 8.18 -5.08 12.34
C GLY A 268 6.67 -5.21 12.06
N SER A 269 6.03 -6.20 12.67
CA SER A 269 4.58 -6.42 12.53
C SER A 269 3.70 -5.33 13.15
N LEU A 270 4.27 -4.42 13.94
CA LEU A 270 3.59 -3.24 14.45
C LEU A 270 3.67 -2.03 13.51
N GLY A 271 4.30 -2.19 12.35
CA GLY A 271 4.27 -1.19 11.29
C GLY A 271 2.89 -1.09 10.61
N ILE A 272 2.85 -0.30 9.55
CA ILE A 272 1.67 -0.16 8.67
C ILE A 272 2.04 -0.54 7.24
N ALA A 273 1.07 -1.01 6.47
CA ALA A 273 1.20 -1.14 5.03
C ALA A 273 1.10 0.26 4.40
N ILE A 274 2.13 0.70 3.69
CA ILE A 274 2.12 1.88 2.83
C ILE A 274 2.52 1.53 1.40
N ASP A 275 3.15 0.39 1.20
CA ASP A 275 3.33 -0.26 -0.10
C ASP A 275 2.20 -1.28 -0.26
N HIS A 276 1.58 -1.29 -1.43
CA HIS A 276 0.38 -2.07 -1.67
C HIS A 276 0.44 -2.84 -2.98
N ILE A 277 -0.30 -3.94 -3.02
CA ILE A 277 -0.64 -4.67 -4.25
C ILE A 277 -2.14 -4.93 -4.21
N PHE A 278 -2.86 -4.35 -5.17
CA PHE A 278 -4.29 -4.48 -5.34
C PHE A 278 -4.62 -5.12 -6.69
N ALA A 279 -5.74 -5.84 -6.75
CA ALA A 279 -6.31 -6.35 -7.98
C ALA A 279 -7.74 -5.88 -8.19
N ARG A 280 -8.18 -5.84 -9.44
CA ARG A 280 -9.56 -5.60 -9.84
C ARG A 280 -10.11 -6.85 -10.52
N ALA A 281 -11.30 -7.29 -10.05
CA ALA A 281 -11.99 -8.44 -10.64
C ALA A 281 -12.09 -8.34 -12.17
N PRO A 282 -11.97 -9.46 -12.88
CA PRO A 282 -11.96 -10.85 -12.41
C PRO A 282 -10.60 -11.38 -11.91
N LEU A 283 -9.58 -10.53 -11.78
CA LEU A 283 -8.27 -10.90 -11.24
C LEU A 283 -8.28 -10.83 -9.71
N HIS A 284 -7.70 -11.83 -9.04
CA HIS A 284 -7.68 -11.95 -7.59
C HIS A 284 -6.29 -12.33 -7.08
N LEU A 285 -5.93 -11.85 -5.87
CA LEU A 285 -4.73 -12.28 -5.18
C LEU A 285 -5.01 -13.60 -4.44
N THR A 286 -4.11 -14.57 -4.61
CA THR A 286 -4.11 -15.82 -3.82
C THR A 286 -3.07 -15.82 -2.72
N SER A 287 -2.02 -15.01 -2.87
CA SER A 287 -0.95 -14.84 -1.89
C SER A 287 -0.42 -13.41 -1.91
N LEU A 288 -0.13 -12.89 -0.73
CA LEU A 288 0.56 -11.59 -0.54
C LEU A 288 1.49 -11.74 0.67
N LYS A 289 2.80 -11.59 0.47
CA LYS A 289 3.82 -11.82 1.50
C LYS A 289 4.92 -10.77 1.40
N HIS A 290 5.63 -10.57 2.53
CA HIS A 290 6.92 -9.87 2.50
C HIS A 290 7.94 -10.66 1.68
N LEU A 291 8.92 -9.95 1.13
CA LEU A 291 10.21 -10.53 0.78
C LEU A 291 10.97 -10.90 2.07
N ASP A 292 11.88 -11.87 1.96
CA ASP A 292 12.60 -12.42 3.12
C ASP A 292 13.52 -11.39 3.80
N ASP A 293 14.00 -10.40 3.05
CA ASP A 293 14.90 -9.35 3.53
C ASP A 293 14.55 -7.98 2.89
N ASN A 294 14.74 -6.91 3.64
CA ASN A 294 14.58 -5.55 3.14
C ASN A 294 15.88 -4.96 2.55
N LEU A 295 17.01 -5.67 2.69
CA LEU A 295 18.32 -5.31 2.15
C LEU A 295 18.69 -3.83 2.37
N GLY A 296 18.44 -3.34 3.59
CA GLY A 296 18.77 -1.97 3.99
C GLY A 296 17.81 -0.89 3.48
N SER A 297 16.71 -1.25 2.81
CA SER A 297 15.62 -0.33 2.57
C SER A 297 14.88 -0.02 3.88
N ASN A 298 14.27 1.15 3.96
CA ASN A 298 13.34 1.49 5.03
C ASN A 298 11.91 0.98 4.77
N HIS A 299 11.69 0.25 3.65
CA HIS A 299 10.48 -0.48 3.30
C HIS A 299 10.72 -1.98 3.26
N SER A 300 9.70 -2.79 3.50
CA SER A 300 9.68 -4.20 3.14
C SER A 300 9.08 -4.37 1.75
N GLY A 301 9.77 -5.13 0.89
CA GLY A 301 9.21 -5.51 -0.39
C GLY A 301 8.10 -6.55 -0.25
N LEU A 302 7.24 -6.62 -1.25
CA LEU A 302 6.08 -7.52 -1.34
C LEU A 302 6.20 -8.45 -2.54
N ILE A 303 5.67 -9.66 -2.40
CA ILE A 303 5.45 -10.59 -3.50
C ILE A 303 4.02 -11.12 -3.43
N ALA A 304 3.34 -11.12 -4.59
CA ALA A 304 1.96 -11.56 -4.72
C ALA A 304 1.80 -12.58 -5.84
N GLU A 305 0.82 -13.47 -5.68
CA GLU A 305 0.38 -14.44 -6.69
C GLU A 305 -1.07 -14.17 -7.06
N PHE A 306 -1.39 -14.36 -8.34
CA PHE A 306 -2.69 -14.00 -8.88
C PHE A 306 -3.32 -15.17 -9.62
N VAL A 307 -4.66 -15.20 -9.57
CA VAL A 307 -5.52 -16.08 -10.40
C VAL A 307 -6.59 -15.23 -11.07
N LEU A 308 -7.11 -15.74 -12.17
CA LEU A 308 -8.24 -15.15 -12.88
C LEU A 308 -9.47 -16.04 -12.68
N ASP A 309 -10.60 -15.44 -12.25
CA ASP A 309 -11.89 -16.15 -12.27
C ASP A 309 -12.37 -16.27 -13.73
N ARG A 310 -12.66 -17.48 -14.16
CA ARG A 310 -13.26 -17.74 -15.48
C ARG A 310 -14.77 -17.67 -15.36
N ASP A 311 -15.41 -17.08 -16.37
CA ASP A 311 -16.87 -17.02 -16.46
C ASP A 311 -17.49 -18.42 -16.27
N GLY A 312 -18.38 -18.56 -15.27
CA GLY A 312 -19.04 -19.80 -14.92
C GLY A 312 -18.69 -20.42 -13.57
N GLU A 313 -17.67 -19.92 -12.86
CA GLU A 313 -17.31 -20.39 -11.52
C GLU A 313 -17.76 -19.38 -10.46
N THR A 314 -19.06 -19.32 -10.19
CA THR A 314 -19.55 -18.62 -8.98
C THR A 314 -19.06 -19.40 -7.76
N SER A 315 -18.10 -18.81 -7.03
CA SER A 315 -17.69 -19.34 -5.73
C SER A 315 -18.89 -19.37 -4.79
N PRO A 316 -19.12 -20.45 -4.04
CA PRO A 316 -20.17 -20.46 -3.04
C PRO A 316 -19.86 -19.37 -2.00
N ALA A 317 -20.79 -18.42 -1.87
CA ALA A 317 -20.78 -17.46 -0.76
C ALA A 317 -20.83 -18.26 0.55
N LYS A 318 -19.85 -18.07 1.40
CA LYS A 318 -19.87 -18.51 2.80
C LYS A 318 -20.26 -17.35 3.69
#